data_a8cf68eeb0f3fe04daf45d2e6d834e2c
#
_entry.id   a8cf68eeb0f3fe04daf45d2e6d834e2c
#
_cell.length_a   1.000
_cell.length_b   1.000
_cell.length_c   1.000
_cell.angle_alpha   90.00
_cell.angle_beta   90.00
_cell.angle_gamma   90.00
#
_symmetry.space_group_name_H-M   'P 1'
#
loop_
_entity.id
_entity.type
_entity.pdbx_description
1 polymer ?
#
loop_
_entity_poly.entity_id
_entity_poly.type
_entity_poly.pdbx_seq_one_letter_code
_entity_poly.pdbx_strand_id
1 'polypeptide(L)'
;MSKSTDISKKKIVAITLPHCFEDETVICNSLFARGLERLHLRKPDSSEEVYEEFIGRIEPRYRARLVIHNYFHLAEKYRLQGIHLSSNLYQSFRDFDKYRFVSVSCHSVEEIEELHPQVSECFLSPIFDSITKEGYRGAFDYRLLEERLPRIDKHVVALGGISADNIYSTFALGFAGAALMGGLWGKNATPTFDEVMSNWQSITTPLVMSIAGFDPSSGAGVSADIKTTESIGAYCFGVNTGNTVQNQYELTDVEWLGAEQIKRQIDAIVSRNTIRYVKIGIIRSLKVLLEICDYLCRKLPDVRICWDPILGSSSGFVLHGSESIRMQQSTLSDILNKIYLITPNYDEAQTLFGNSCSDEEIQRLADRHGVNILIKGGHRGDESPFVCDSLYSVGGQRSDFRVLRSAQRKHGTGCRLSSAIVAYLAKGFSLRQAVGRGQLYVASNIRKSNGMLFLNAKNDYNT
;
A
#
# COMPACT_ATOMS: atom_id res chain seq x y z
N MET A 1 -0.93 -2.86 25.23
CA MET A 1 -1.96 -2.54 24.21
C MET A 1 -1.28 -2.51 22.85
N SER A 2 -1.67 -3.37 21.92
CA SER A 2 -1.10 -3.39 20.56
C SER A 2 -1.38 -2.05 19.89
N LYS A 3 -0.32 -1.27 19.54
CA LYS A 3 -0.47 -0.05 18.75
C LYS A 3 -1.17 -0.42 17.45
N SER A 4 -2.26 0.25 17.14
CA SER A 4 -3.08 0.03 15.94
C SER A 4 -2.20 0.03 14.68
N THR A 5 -2.18 -1.09 13.97
CA THR A 5 -1.58 -1.21 12.63
C THR A 5 -2.47 -0.58 11.54
N ASP A 6 -3.51 0.15 11.95
CA ASP A 6 -4.41 0.83 11.03
C ASP A 6 -3.73 2.04 10.39
N ILE A 7 -3.35 1.88 9.15
CA ILE A 7 -2.64 2.90 8.36
C ILE A 7 -3.49 4.18 8.19
N SER A 8 -4.84 4.08 8.27
CA SER A 8 -5.71 5.26 8.22
C SER A 8 -5.51 6.23 9.40
N LYS A 9 -4.88 5.78 10.48
CA LYS A 9 -4.55 6.57 11.67
C LYS A 9 -3.09 7.05 11.69
N LYS A 10 -2.30 6.76 10.65
CA LYS A 10 -0.90 7.18 10.56
C LYS A 10 -0.81 8.63 10.13
N LYS A 11 0.07 9.37 10.77
CA LYS A 11 0.21 10.81 10.54
C LYS A 11 1.20 11.10 9.42
N ILE A 12 0.79 11.93 8.48
CA ILE A 12 1.68 12.50 7.48
C ILE A 12 2.01 13.93 7.88
N VAL A 13 3.29 14.19 8.01
CA VAL A 13 3.86 15.47 8.42
C VAL A 13 4.69 16.03 7.27
N ALA A 14 4.59 17.31 6.98
CA ALA A 14 5.47 17.99 6.03
C ALA A 14 6.47 18.90 6.77
N ILE A 15 7.68 19.00 6.21
CA ILE A 15 8.68 19.99 6.63
C ILE A 15 8.89 20.94 5.46
N THR A 16 8.83 22.26 5.68
CA THR A 16 9.06 23.25 4.63
C THR A 16 10.48 23.15 4.07
N LEU A 17 10.69 23.63 2.85
CA LEU A 17 12.03 23.84 2.33
C LEU A 17 12.79 24.86 3.19
N PRO A 18 14.13 24.80 3.23
CA PRO A 18 14.92 25.71 4.08
C PRO A 18 14.83 27.19 3.68
N HIS A 19 14.45 27.48 2.45
CA HIS A 19 14.23 28.83 1.90
C HIS A 19 12.75 29.05 1.59
N CYS A 20 12.34 30.31 1.48
CA CYS A 20 11.00 30.70 1.04
C CYS A 20 10.95 30.75 -0.50
N PHE A 21 9.78 30.48 -1.07
CA PHE A 21 9.50 30.64 -2.49
C PHE A 21 8.07 31.17 -2.69
N GLU A 22 7.80 31.66 -3.88
CA GLU A 22 6.47 32.17 -4.25
C GLU A 22 5.42 31.05 -4.11
N ASP A 23 4.22 31.41 -3.71
CA ASP A 23 3.08 30.49 -3.49
C ASP A 23 3.26 29.41 -2.42
N GLU A 24 4.38 29.34 -1.68
CA GLU A 24 4.59 28.31 -0.66
C GLU A 24 3.42 28.22 0.34
N THR A 25 2.93 29.35 0.82
CA THR A 25 1.83 29.37 1.79
C THR A 25 0.47 29.00 1.18
N VAL A 26 0.26 29.28 -0.11
CA VAL A 26 -0.93 28.83 -0.86
C VAL A 26 -0.91 27.30 -0.98
N ILE A 27 0.26 26.74 -1.32
CA ILE A 27 0.48 25.29 -1.38
C ILE A 27 0.24 24.65 0.00
N CYS A 28 0.79 25.24 1.07
CA CYS A 28 0.61 24.74 2.43
C CYS A 28 -0.87 24.71 2.86
N ASN A 29 -1.62 25.78 2.60
CA ASN A 29 -3.06 25.85 2.88
C ASN A 29 -3.82 24.78 2.10
N SER A 30 -3.44 24.53 0.83
CA SER A 30 -4.03 23.48 -0.01
C SER A 30 -3.72 22.06 0.49
N LEU A 31 -2.50 21.82 0.99
CA LEU A 31 -2.12 20.56 1.64
C LEU A 31 -2.94 20.31 2.91
N PHE A 32 -3.12 21.33 3.75
CA PHE A 32 -3.97 21.23 4.94
C PHE A 32 -5.43 20.92 4.60
N ALA A 33 -5.97 21.56 3.56
CA ALA A 33 -7.33 21.29 3.07
C ALA A 33 -7.48 19.84 2.56
N ARG A 34 -6.38 19.21 2.11
CA ARG A 34 -6.33 17.83 1.62
C ARG A 34 -5.86 16.81 2.66
N GLY A 35 -5.83 17.20 3.94
CA GLY A 35 -5.59 16.27 5.05
C GLY A 35 -4.16 16.19 5.55
N LEU A 36 -3.26 17.12 5.18
CA LEU A 36 -1.96 17.23 5.86
C LEU A 36 -2.18 17.40 7.36
N GLU A 37 -1.65 16.49 8.16
CA GLU A 37 -1.87 16.50 9.62
C GLU A 37 -1.13 17.66 10.28
N ARG A 38 0.13 17.90 9.88
CA ARG A 38 1.01 18.88 10.49
C ARG A 38 2.05 19.40 9.53
N LEU A 39 2.42 20.66 9.68
CA LEU A 39 3.52 21.30 8.95
C LEU A 39 4.58 21.80 9.93
N HIS A 40 5.81 21.40 9.73
CA HIS A 40 6.97 21.92 10.41
C HIS A 40 7.56 23.10 9.63
N LEU A 41 7.44 24.30 10.17
CA LEU A 41 8.04 25.50 9.60
C LEU A 41 9.51 25.55 9.99
N ARG A 42 10.38 25.24 9.02
CA ARG A 42 11.83 25.22 9.17
C ARG A 42 12.49 26.11 8.12
N LYS A 43 12.94 27.27 8.55
CA LYS A 43 13.65 28.28 7.75
C LYS A 43 14.91 28.69 8.51
N PRO A 44 16.00 27.89 8.46
CA PRO A 44 17.14 28.03 9.36
C PRO A 44 17.82 29.41 9.27
N ASP A 45 17.88 30.00 8.07
CA ASP A 45 18.61 31.25 7.81
C ASP A 45 17.67 32.47 7.66
N SER A 46 16.41 32.34 8.11
CA SER A 46 15.42 33.42 8.01
C SER A 46 15.25 34.16 9.32
N SER A 47 14.87 35.45 9.21
CA SER A 47 14.57 36.30 10.37
C SER A 47 13.20 35.97 11.00
N GLU A 48 12.92 36.55 12.14
CA GLU A 48 11.64 36.40 12.84
C GLU A 48 10.47 36.97 12.03
N GLU A 49 10.67 38.07 11.35
CA GLU A 49 9.66 38.69 10.49
C GLU A 49 9.20 37.76 9.38
N VAL A 50 10.11 36.96 8.78
CA VAL A 50 9.79 35.97 7.77
C VAL A 50 8.91 34.84 8.36
N TYR A 51 9.19 34.42 9.59
CA TYR A 51 8.33 33.46 10.30
C TYR A 51 6.94 34.04 10.56
N GLU A 52 6.86 35.30 11.04
CA GLU A 52 5.59 35.96 11.30
C GLU A 52 4.78 36.16 10.02
N GLU A 53 5.42 36.57 8.93
CA GLU A 53 4.78 36.73 7.62
C GLU A 53 4.23 35.35 7.10
N PHE A 54 5.05 34.32 7.18
CA PHE A 54 4.61 32.97 6.80
C PHE A 54 3.39 32.52 7.61
N ILE A 55 3.45 32.62 8.95
CA ILE A 55 2.35 32.25 9.86
C ILE A 55 1.11 33.11 9.56
N GLY A 56 1.30 34.40 9.29
CA GLY A 56 0.23 35.32 8.93
C GLY A 56 -0.56 34.91 7.69
N ARG A 57 0.12 34.34 6.67
CA ARG A 57 -0.46 33.87 5.41
C ARG A 57 -1.09 32.47 5.49
N ILE A 58 -0.83 31.71 6.58
CA ILE A 58 -1.54 30.45 6.83
C ILE A 58 -2.94 30.78 7.38
N GLU A 59 -3.95 30.12 6.79
CA GLU A 59 -5.34 30.29 7.24
C GLU A 59 -5.48 30.03 8.75
N PRO A 60 -6.18 30.87 9.50
CA PRO A 60 -6.26 30.77 10.97
C PRO A 60 -6.65 29.40 11.50
N ARG A 61 -7.55 28.71 10.81
CA ARG A 61 -8.01 27.35 11.16
C ARG A 61 -6.90 26.29 11.11
N TYR A 62 -5.80 26.53 10.39
CA TYR A 62 -4.69 25.59 10.25
C TYR A 62 -3.48 25.94 11.12
N ARG A 63 -3.41 27.13 11.73
CA ARG A 63 -2.26 27.55 12.55
C ARG A 63 -1.97 26.61 13.70
N ALA A 64 -3.01 26.03 14.31
CA ALA A 64 -2.86 24.98 15.34
C ALA A 64 -2.23 23.68 14.85
N ARG A 65 -1.93 23.53 13.54
CA ARG A 65 -1.19 22.41 12.94
C ARG A 65 0.25 22.78 12.57
N LEU A 66 0.71 23.98 12.88
CA LEU A 66 2.10 24.41 12.66
C LEU A 66 2.96 24.07 13.87
N VAL A 67 4.17 23.55 13.59
CA VAL A 67 5.26 23.38 14.56
C VAL A 67 6.45 24.19 14.04
N ILE A 68 7.08 24.98 14.90
CA ILE A 68 8.18 25.86 14.49
C ILE A 68 9.52 25.37 15.05
N HIS A 69 10.58 25.63 14.27
CA HIS A 69 11.94 25.19 14.58
C HIS A 69 12.83 26.31 15.17
N ASN A 70 12.43 27.55 15.03
CA ASN A 70 13.10 28.73 15.59
C ASN A 70 12.04 29.70 16.15
N TYR A 71 12.46 30.74 16.89
CA TYR A 71 11.57 31.79 17.44
C TYR A 71 10.40 31.21 18.24
N PHE A 72 10.70 30.34 19.19
CA PHE A 72 9.72 29.49 19.89
C PHE A 72 8.59 30.28 20.59
N HIS A 73 8.82 31.50 21.01
CA HIS A 73 7.78 32.36 21.59
C HIS A 73 6.61 32.67 20.64
N LEU A 74 6.85 32.55 19.30
CA LEU A 74 5.78 32.69 18.30
C LEU A 74 4.76 31.55 18.39
N ALA A 75 5.14 30.39 18.96
CA ALA A 75 4.21 29.28 19.13
C ALA A 75 3.06 29.66 20.07
N GLU A 76 3.35 30.40 21.14
CA GLU A 76 2.35 30.93 22.06
C GLU A 76 1.60 32.09 21.44
N LYS A 77 2.33 33.09 20.88
CA LYS A 77 1.76 34.30 20.25
C LYS A 77 0.68 33.97 19.21
N TYR A 78 0.92 32.98 18.36
CA TYR A 78 0.02 32.58 17.26
C TYR A 78 -0.80 31.33 17.55
N ARG A 79 -0.74 30.78 18.77
CA ARG A 79 -1.43 29.54 19.20
C ARG A 79 -1.14 28.36 18.25
N LEU A 80 0.14 28.20 17.92
CA LEU A 80 0.59 27.09 17.07
C LEU A 80 0.51 25.77 17.83
N GLN A 81 0.76 24.62 17.12
CA GLN A 81 0.82 23.31 17.75
C GLN A 81 1.90 23.24 18.82
N GLY A 82 3.10 23.75 18.53
CA GLY A 82 4.25 23.70 19.41
C GLY A 82 5.57 23.92 18.69
N ILE A 83 6.62 23.30 19.23
CA ILE A 83 8.00 23.49 18.80
C ILE A 83 8.69 22.19 18.41
N HIS A 84 9.76 22.31 17.60
CA HIS A 84 10.65 21.21 17.28
C HIS A 84 12.09 21.56 17.66
N LEU A 85 12.74 20.66 18.40
CA LEU A 85 14.13 20.79 18.83
C LEU A 85 15.03 19.91 17.98
N SER A 86 16.11 20.47 17.46
CA SER A 86 17.20 19.65 16.93
C SER A 86 17.86 18.86 18.07
N SER A 87 18.56 17.76 17.76
CA SER A 87 19.27 16.96 18.75
C SER A 87 20.24 17.80 19.60
N ASN A 88 20.95 18.74 18.97
CA ASN A 88 21.88 19.63 19.70
C ASN A 88 21.16 20.58 20.65
N LEU A 89 20.06 21.19 20.20
CA LEU A 89 19.30 22.14 21.02
C LEU A 89 18.59 21.44 22.17
N TYR A 90 18.12 20.21 21.95
CA TYR A 90 17.47 19.40 22.98
C TYR A 90 18.33 19.20 24.23
N GLN A 91 19.64 18.99 24.09
CA GLN A 91 20.55 18.76 25.22
C GLN A 91 20.58 19.93 26.23
N SER A 92 20.42 21.17 25.75
CA SER A 92 20.43 22.39 26.57
C SER A 92 19.04 22.92 26.90
N PHE A 93 17.98 22.39 26.26
CA PHE A 93 16.61 22.88 26.48
C PHE A 93 16.05 22.45 27.83
N ARG A 94 15.35 23.36 28.53
CA ARG A 94 14.80 23.11 29.88
C ARG A 94 13.32 23.51 30.01
N ASP A 95 12.80 24.30 29.11
CA ASP A 95 11.48 24.96 29.20
C ASP A 95 10.33 24.08 28.63
N PHE A 96 10.38 22.77 28.83
CA PHE A 96 9.39 21.83 28.26
C PHE A 96 7.95 22.15 28.66
N ASP A 97 7.74 22.58 29.91
CA ASP A 97 6.41 22.90 30.48
C ASP A 97 5.71 24.09 29.82
N LYS A 98 6.48 24.95 29.14
CA LYS A 98 5.93 26.11 28.43
C LYS A 98 5.18 25.74 27.15
N TYR A 99 5.39 24.54 26.61
CA TYR A 99 4.87 24.16 25.32
C TYR A 99 3.97 22.93 25.39
N ARG A 100 2.78 23.07 24.81
CA ARG A 100 1.81 21.95 24.76
C ARG A 100 2.32 20.76 23.94
N PHE A 101 3.17 21.00 22.97
CA PHE A 101 3.72 19.98 22.10
C PHE A 101 5.19 20.28 21.83
N VAL A 102 6.03 19.31 22.13
CA VAL A 102 7.47 19.33 21.82
C VAL A 102 7.82 18.11 21.02
N SER A 103 8.47 18.31 19.87
CA SER A 103 9.06 17.24 19.06
C SER A 103 10.57 17.39 18.97
N VAL A 104 11.29 16.27 18.80
CA VAL A 104 12.76 16.24 18.82
C VAL A 104 13.28 15.38 17.66
N SER A 105 14.39 15.81 17.02
CA SER A 105 15.14 14.98 16.07
C SER A 105 16.03 14.00 16.82
N CYS A 106 15.96 12.70 16.44
CA CYS A 106 16.78 11.62 16.98
C CYS A 106 17.46 10.87 15.85
N HIS A 107 18.65 10.31 16.14
CA HIS A 107 19.47 9.58 15.18
C HIS A 107 19.69 8.12 15.56
N SER A 108 19.21 7.70 16.74
CA SER A 108 19.20 6.30 17.17
C SER A 108 17.93 5.98 17.97
N VAL A 109 17.66 4.70 18.18
CA VAL A 109 16.53 4.25 19.00
C VAL A 109 16.84 4.49 20.48
N GLU A 110 18.09 4.40 20.87
CA GLU A 110 18.57 4.67 22.23
C GLU A 110 18.28 6.13 22.64
N GLU A 111 18.57 7.09 21.75
CA GLU A 111 18.21 8.50 21.99
C GLU A 111 16.71 8.69 22.25
N ILE A 112 15.85 7.91 21.60
CA ILE A 112 14.39 8.00 21.81
C ILE A 112 13.98 7.50 23.18
N GLU A 113 14.61 6.44 23.67
CA GLU A 113 14.30 5.84 24.97
C GLU A 113 14.72 6.76 26.15
N GLU A 114 15.71 7.63 25.92
CA GLU A 114 16.21 8.61 26.90
C GLU A 114 15.49 9.96 26.86
N LEU A 115 14.50 10.17 25.97
CA LEU A 115 13.81 11.44 25.84
C LEU A 115 13.00 11.80 27.09
N HIS A 116 13.02 13.10 27.41
CA HIS A 116 12.22 13.67 28.49
C HIS A 116 10.72 13.28 28.35
N PRO A 117 10.01 12.99 29.45
CA PRO A 117 8.60 12.54 29.41
C PRO A 117 7.67 13.48 28.63
N GLN A 118 7.89 14.79 28.69
CA GLN A 118 7.07 15.80 28.00
C GLN A 118 7.34 15.91 26.49
N VAL A 119 8.35 15.23 25.95
CA VAL A 119 8.50 15.12 24.49
C VAL A 119 7.35 14.28 23.95
N SER A 120 6.52 14.91 23.13
CA SER A 120 5.30 14.30 22.57
C SER A 120 5.60 13.41 21.36
N GLU A 121 6.62 13.77 20.57
CA GLU A 121 6.94 13.11 19.30
C GLU A 121 8.44 13.18 19.02
N CYS A 122 8.99 12.17 18.37
CA CYS A 122 10.39 12.18 17.95
C CYS A 122 10.51 11.77 16.48
N PHE A 123 11.44 12.41 15.78
CA PHE A 123 11.74 12.14 14.38
C PHE A 123 13.00 11.30 14.30
N LEU A 124 12.86 10.05 13.87
CA LEU A 124 14.02 9.16 13.68
C LEU A 124 14.52 9.27 12.24
N SER A 125 15.79 9.62 12.07
CA SER A 125 16.38 9.88 10.74
C SER A 125 17.87 9.54 10.65
N PRO A 126 18.39 9.20 9.43
CA PRO A 126 17.66 8.97 8.18
C PRO A 126 17.19 7.52 8.05
N ILE A 127 15.92 7.29 7.67
CA ILE A 127 15.38 5.92 7.49
C ILE A 127 15.75 5.35 6.13
N PHE A 128 15.66 6.16 5.06
CA PHE A 128 16.06 5.80 3.70
C PHE A 128 17.11 6.78 3.18
N ASP A 129 17.74 6.44 2.06
CA ASP A 129 18.67 7.32 1.39
C ASP A 129 18.00 8.65 1.04
N SER A 130 18.73 9.75 1.21
CA SER A 130 18.17 11.08 1.00
C SER A 130 17.84 11.33 -0.48
N ILE A 131 16.66 11.87 -0.76
CA ILE A 131 16.23 12.28 -2.11
C ILE A 131 16.94 13.57 -2.56
N THR A 132 17.29 14.43 -1.61
CA THR A 132 17.81 15.79 -1.87
C THR A 132 19.25 16.02 -1.47
N LYS A 133 19.85 15.14 -0.66
CA LYS A 133 21.23 15.28 -0.17
C LYS A 133 22.05 14.06 -0.59
N GLU A 134 23.04 14.26 -1.45
CA GLU A 134 23.99 13.21 -1.82
C GLU A 134 24.78 12.71 -0.60
N GLY A 135 24.96 11.39 -0.50
CA GLY A 135 25.76 10.76 0.56
C GLY A 135 25.04 10.51 1.89
N TYR A 136 23.80 10.95 2.06
CA TYR A 136 23.00 10.66 3.26
C TYR A 136 22.26 9.34 3.06
N ARG A 137 22.83 8.23 3.60
CA ARG A 137 22.27 6.87 3.47
C ARG A 137 21.41 6.50 4.66
N GLY A 138 20.42 5.63 4.42
CA GLY A 138 19.64 4.97 5.47
C GLY A 138 20.56 4.19 6.41
N ALA A 139 20.40 4.36 7.72
CA ALA A 139 21.35 3.87 8.72
C ALA A 139 20.80 2.73 9.60
N PHE A 140 19.55 2.28 9.37
CA PHE A 140 18.85 1.40 10.30
C PHE A 140 18.65 -0.02 9.75
N ASP A 141 18.80 -1.02 10.63
CA ASP A 141 18.32 -2.37 10.38
C ASP A 141 16.78 -2.41 10.56
N TYR A 142 16.07 -2.71 9.50
CA TYR A 142 14.60 -2.72 9.49
C TYR A 142 14.01 -3.81 10.38
N ARG A 143 14.70 -4.94 10.57
CA ARG A 143 14.24 -6.00 11.50
C ARG A 143 14.29 -5.51 12.95
N LEU A 144 15.34 -4.78 13.29
CA LEU A 144 15.48 -4.17 14.61
C LEU A 144 14.39 -3.10 14.84
N LEU A 145 14.07 -2.30 13.82
CA LEU A 145 12.98 -1.32 13.90
C LEU A 145 11.61 -2.00 14.09
N GLU A 146 11.30 -3.05 13.33
CA GLU A 146 10.05 -3.82 13.48
C GLU A 146 9.89 -4.40 14.90
N GLU A 147 10.98 -4.79 15.53
CA GLU A 147 10.96 -5.34 16.89
C GLU A 147 10.84 -4.25 17.96
N ARG A 148 11.57 -3.15 17.85
CA ARG A 148 11.69 -2.13 18.90
C ARG A 148 10.59 -1.07 18.85
N LEU A 149 10.19 -0.57 17.65
CA LEU A 149 9.20 0.51 17.53
C LEU A 149 7.87 0.24 18.22
N PRO A 150 7.29 -1.00 18.19
CA PRO A 150 6.05 -1.28 18.92
C PRO A 150 6.16 -1.17 20.45
N ARG A 151 7.38 -1.28 21.00
CA ARG A 151 7.65 -1.24 22.45
C ARG A 151 7.93 0.17 22.96
N ILE A 152 8.23 1.11 22.06
CA ILE A 152 8.52 2.51 22.42
C ILE A 152 7.20 3.23 22.71
N ASP A 153 7.10 3.87 23.87
CA ASP A 153 5.89 4.59 24.30
C ASP A 153 5.76 6.00 23.71
N LYS A 154 6.70 6.43 22.88
CA LYS A 154 6.67 7.71 22.17
C LYS A 154 6.06 7.59 20.77
N HIS A 155 5.55 8.70 20.23
CA HIS A 155 5.16 8.79 18.83
C HIS A 155 6.42 8.94 17.96
N VAL A 156 6.88 7.86 17.34
CA VAL A 156 8.06 7.89 16.47
C VAL A 156 7.63 8.13 15.02
N VAL A 157 8.11 9.23 14.45
CA VAL A 157 7.89 9.64 13.06
C VAL A 157 9.14 9.35 12.25
N ALA A 158 9.00 8.65 11.14
CA ALA A 158 10.10 8.40 10.22
C ALA A 158 10.46 9.66 9.44
N LEU A 159 11.76 9.95 9.29
CA LEU A 159 12.27 11.04 8.47
C LEU A 159 13.48 10.58 7.66
N GLY A 160 13.68 11.18 6.49
CA GLY A 160 14.79 10.89 5.56
C GLY A 160 14.39 9.92 4.45
N GLY A 161 14.47 10.41 3.21
CA GLY A 161 14.20 9.65 2.01
C GLY A 161 12.74 9.16 1.82
N ILE A 162 11.80 9.68 2.61
CA ILE A 162 10.38 9.27 2.51
C ILE A 162 9.75 9.82 1.24
N SER A 163 9.09 8.96 0.47
CA SER A 163 8.39 9.27 -0.78
C SER A 163 7.14 8.40 -0.94
N ALA A 164 6.42 8.58 -2.04
CA ALA A 164 5.29 7.71 -2.41
C ALA A 164 5.66 6.23 -2.50
N ASP A 165 6.92 5.93 -2.87
CA ASP A 165 7.38 4.56 -3.09
C ASP A 165 7.57 3.76 -1.78
N ASN A 166 7.85 4.45 -0.67
CA ASN A 166 8.24 3.79 0.58
C ASN A 166 7.42 4.19 1.82
N ILE A 167 6.52 5.18 1.73
CA ILE A 167 5.75 5.65 2.89
C ILE A 167 4.91 4.54 3.53
N TYR A 168 4.31 3.67 2.72
CA TYR A 168 3.51 2.56 3.24
C TYR A 168 4.36 1.46 3.87
N SER A 169 5.56 1.21 3.33
CA SER A 169 6.55 0.31 3.95
C SER A 169 7.03 0.89 5.30
N THR A 170 7.20 2.19 5.38
CA THR A 170 7.51 2.90 6.64
C THR A 170 6.46 2.64 7.71
N PHE A 171 5.19 2.74 7.36
CA PHE A 171 4.11 2.45 8.31
C PHE A 171 4.07 0.97 8.73
N ALA A 172 4.41 0.06 7.81
CA ALA A 172 4.51 -1.37 8.10
C ALA A 172 5.61 -1.69 9.12
N LEU A 173 6.72 -0.95 9.12
CA LEU A 173 7.79 -1.06 10.12
C LEU A 173 7.35 -0.66 11.54
N GLY A 174 6.19 -0.05 11.72
CA GLY A 174 5.65 0.31 13.03
C GLY A 174 5.73 1.80 13.39
N PHE A 175 6.25 2.66 12.50
CA PHE A 175 6.26 4.11 12.74
C PHE A 175 4.85 4.66 12.95
N ALA A 176 4.71 5.62 13.85
CA ALA A 176 3.44 6.31 14.12
C ALA A 176 3.09 7.33 13.03
N GLY A 177 4.09 7.82 12.31
CA GLY A 177 3.94 8.79 11.23
C GLY A 177 5.14 8.80 10.29
N ALA A 178 5.04 9.61 9.24
CA ALA A 178 6.11 9.86 8.28
C ALA A 178 6.23 11.36 7.98
N ALA A 179 7.45 11.88 7.99
CA ALA A 179 7.75 13.26 7.70
C ALA A 179 8.36 13.40 6.30
N LEU A 180 7.79 14.28 5.52
CA LEU A 180 8.09 14.50 4.11
C LEU A 180 8.79 15.85 3.93
N MET A 181 9.87 15.87 3.15
CA MET A 181 10.48 17.05 2.60
C MET A 181 10.75 16.84 1.11
N GLY A 182 11.83 16.20 0.72
CA GLY A 182 12.15 15.97 -0.70
C GLY A 182 11.09 15.17 -1.47
N GLY A 183 10.45 14.19 -0.84
CA GLY A 183 9.38 13.41 -1.47
C GLY A 183 8.09 14.19 -1.72
N LEU A 184 7.88 15.30 -1.01
CA LEU A 184 6.73 16.19 -1.20
C LEU A 184 7.07 17.36 -2.14
N TRP A 185 8.14 18.07 -1.85
CA TRP A 185 8.53 19.28 -2.59
C TRP A 185 9.29 19.00 -3.88
N GLY A 186 9.80 17.76 -4.06
CA GLY A 186 10.64 17.41 -5.21
C GLY A 186 12.10 17.86 -5.03
N LYS A 187 12.83 17.92 -6.14
CA LYS A 187 14.26 18.35 -6.18
C LYS A 187 14.44 19.80 -6.56
N ASN A 188 13.38 20.45 -7.04
CA ASN A 188 13.43 21.84 -7.47
C ASN A 188 13.46 22.79 -6.26
N ALA A 189 14.25 23.86 -6.37
CA ALA A 189 14.28 24.89 -5.35
C ALA A 189 12.95 25.66 -5.24
N THR A 190 12.23 25.78 -6.35
CA THR A 190 10.91 26.44 -6.43
C THR A 190 9.89 25.48 -7.05
N PRO A 191 9.32 24.57 -6.27
CA PRO A 191 8.32 23.62 -6.79
C PRO A 191 7.02 24.35 -7.15
N THR A 192 6.38 23.93 -8.23
CA THR A 192 5.08 24.46 -8.63
C THR A 192 3.95 23.84 -7.81
N PHE A 193 2.80 24.52 -7.79
CA PHE A 193 1.58 24.03 -7.13
C PHE A 193 1.20 22.61 -7.64
N ASP A 194 1.20 22.42 -8.95
CA ASP A 194 0.78 21.13 -9.56
C ASP A 194 1.75 20.00 -9.25
N GLU A 195 3.07 20.27 -9.23
CA GLU A 195 4.07 19.26 -8.82
C GLU A 195 3.84 18.79 -7.39
N VAL A 196 3.66 19.72 -6.45
CA VAL A 196 3.44 19.36 -5.03
C VAL A 196 2.10 18.64 -4.84
N MET A 197 1.04 19.07 -5.51
CA MET A 197 -0.26 18.40 -5.42
C MET A 197 -0.22 17.00 -6.03
N SER A 198 0.49 16.80 -7.12
CA SER A 198 0.71 15.48 -7.73
C SER A 198 1.50 14.55 -6.79
N ASN A 199 2.58 15.07 -6.18
CA ASN A 199 3.35 14.31 -5.19
C ASN A 199 2.49 13.94 -3.97
N TRP A 200 1.70 14.89 -3.44
CA TRP A 200 0.79 14.65 -2.33
C TRP A 200 -0.24 13.57 -2.65
N GLN A 201 -0.84 13.62 -3.83
CA GLN A 201 -1.79 12.60 -4.28
C GLN A 201 -1.13 11.22 -4.35
N SER A 202 0.06 11.13 -4.92
CA SER A 202 0.82 9.87 -5.01
C SER A 202 1.19 9.31 -3.64
N ILE A 203 1.51 10.17 -2.68
CA ILE A 203 1.84 9.81 -1.29
C ILE A 203 0.60 9.31 -0.54
N THR A 204 -0.55 9.93 -0.73
CA THR A 204 -1.76 9.65 0.05
C THR A 204 -2.67 8.60 -0.58
N THR A 205 -2.45 8.25 -1.85
CA THR A 205 -3.27 7.28 -2.58
C THR A 205 -2.40 6.12 -3.07
N PRO A 206 -2.48 4.94 -2.45
CA PRO A 206 -1.77 3.75 -2.94
C PRO A 206 -2.21 3.40 -4.35
N LEU A 207 -1.24 3.07 -5.22
CA LEU A 207 -1.50 2.73 -6.62
C LEU A 207 -1.42 1.22 -6.83
N VAL A 208 -2.38 0.68 -7.54
CA VAL A 208 -2.48 -0.73 -7.95
C VAL A 208 -2.73 -0.78 -9.45
N MET A 209 -2.21 -1.80 -10.14
CA MET A 209 -2.58 -2.13 -11.50
C MET A 209 -3.28 -3.50 -11.53
N SER A 210 -4.44 -3.58 -12.16
CA SER A 210 -5.09 -4.85 -12.48
C SER A 210 -4.96 -5.13 -13.98
N ILE A 211 -4.48 -6.33 -14.31
CA ILE A 211 -4.35 -6.86 -15.68
C ILE A 211 -5.30 -8.05 -15.78
N ALA A 212 -6.47 -7.87 -16.36
CA ALA A 212 -7.52 -8.89 -16.39
C ALA A 212 -8.49 -8.66 -17.55
N GLY A 213 -9.35 -9.62 -17.84
CA GLY A 213 -10.40 -9.48 -18.85
C GLY A 213 -11.48 -8.50 -18.40
N PHE A 214 -12.12 -7.87 -19.37
CA PHE A 214 -13.29 -7.02 -19.14
C PHE A 214 -14.55 -7.88 -19.05
N ASP A 215 -15.22 -7.83 -17.91
CA ASP A 215 -16.54 -8.42 -17.66
C ASP A 215 -17.62 -7.35 -17.78
N PRO A 216 -18.52 -7.43 -18.79
CA PRO A 216 -19.59 -6.44 -18.97
C PRO A 216 -20.56 -6.38 -17.79
N SER A 217 -20.74 -7.47 -17.03
CA SER A 217 -21.56 -7.46 -15.80
C SER A 217 -20.89 -6.73 -14.64
N SER A 218 -19.60 -6.46 -14.77
CA SER A 218 -18.75 -5.87 -13.71
C SER A 218 -18.75 -6.66 -12.39
N GLY A 219 -19.13 -7.93 -12.43
CA GLY A 219 -19.10 -8.85 -11.29
C GLY A 219 -17.72 -9.44 -11.03
N ALA A 220 -16.93 -9.63 -12.10
CA ALA A 220 -15.57 -10.15 -12.09
C ALA A 220 -14.66 -9.29 -12.97
N GLY A 221 -13.46 -9.80 -13.30
CA GLY A 221 -12.50 -9.17 -14.20
C GLY A 221 -12.01 -7.81 -13.73
N VAL A 222 -11.44 -7.02 -14.67
CA VAL A 222 -10.82 -5.73 -14.36
C VAL A 222 -11.80 -4.73 -13.72
N SER A 223 -13.07 -4.77 -14.10
CA SER A 223 -14.10 -3.89 -13.55
C SER A 223 -14.36 -4.16 -12.05
N ALA A 224 -14.42 -5.43 -11.65
CA ALA A 224 -14.57 -5.81 -10.24
C ALA A 224 -13.30 -5.50 -9.44
N ASP A 225 -12.13 -5.66 -10.06
CA ASP A 225 -10.84 -5.33 -9.45
C ASP A 225 -10.74 -3.85 -9.12
N ILE A 226 -11.09 -2.96 -10.08
CA ILE A 226 -11.14 -1.51 -9.88
C ILE A 226 -12.08 -1.16 -8.73
N LYS A 227 -13.34 -1.62 -8.78
CA LYS A 227 -14.33 -1.35 -7.74
C LYS A 227 -13.87 -1.80 -6.35
N THR A 228 -13.24 -2.97 -6.28
CA THR A 228 -12.75 -3.54 -5.02
C THR A 228 -11.60 -2.72 -4.46
N THR A 229 -10.61 -2.42 -5.29
CA THR A 229 -9.42 -1.66 -4.90
C THR A 229 -9.78 -0.25 -4.43
N GLU A 230 -10.65 0.45 -5.17
CA GLU A 230 -11.11 1.79 -4.83
C GLU A 230 -11.94 1.81 -3.55
N SER A 231 -12.80 0.81 -3.33
CA SER A 231 -13.58 0.72 -2.08
C SER A 231 -12.71 0.49 -0.83
N ILE A 232 -11.48 0.00 -1.01
CA ILE A 232 -10.48 -0.17 0.06
C ILE A 232 -9.64 1.10 0.25
N GLY A 233 -9.75 2.07 -0.65
CA GLY A 233 -9.03 3.35 -0.59
C GLY A 233 -7.65 3.31 -1.26
N ALA A 234 -7.50 2.52 -2.32
CA ALA A 234 -6.37 2.56 -3.25
C ALA A 234 -6.90 2.87 -4.66
N TYR A 235 -6.10 3.51 -5.50
CA TYR A 235 -6.45 3.77 -6.90
C TYR A 235 -6.04 2.58 -7.78
N CYS A 236 -6.90 2.16 -8.69
CA CYS A 236 -6.65 1.01 -9.56
C CYS A 236 -6.62 1.39 -11.03
N PHE A 237 -5.47 1.20 -11.66
CA PHE A 237 -5.34 1.23 -13.11
C PHE A 237 -5.78 -0.10 -13.71
N GLY A 238 -6.63 -0.07 -14.72
CA GLY A 238 -7.11 -1.26 -15.42
C GLY A 238 -6.41 -1.48 -16.76
N VAL A 239 -5.83 -2.66 -16.95
CA VAL A 239 -5.26 -3.15 -18.21
C VAL A 239 -6.13 -4.32 -18.69
N ASN A 240 -6.71 -4.20 -19.87
CA ASN A 240 -7.57 -5.22 -20.42
C ASN A 240 -6.76 -6.31 -21.16
N THR A 241 -7.07 -7.58 -20.88
CA THR A 241 -6.47 -8.77 -21.54
C THR A 241 -7.39 -9.41 -22.56
N GLY A 242 -8.67 -9.09 -22.55
CA GLY A 242 -9.69 -9.61 -23.48
C GLY A 242 -11.09 -9.18 -23.09
N ASN A 243 -11.95 -9.09 -24.08
CA ASN A 243 -13.36 -8.79 -23.91
C ASN A 243 -14.13 -10.10 -23.74
N THR A 244 -14.81 -10.27 -22.61
CA THR A 244 -15.61 -11.47 -22.39
C THR A 244 -17.06 -11.26 -22.84
N VAL A 245 -17.66 -12.32 -23.37
CA VAL A 245 -19.11 -12.41 -23.58
C VAL A 245 -19.66 -13.15 -22.38
N GLN A 246 -20.01 -12.40 -21.34
CA GLN A 246 -20.49 -13.00 -20.08
C GLN A 246 -21.50 -12.11 -19.36
N ASN A 247 -22.27 -12.76 -18.48
CA ASN A 247 -23.13 -12.12 -17.51
C ASN A 247 -22.82 -12.69 -16.12
N GLN A 248 -23.61 -12.39 -15.12
CA GLN A 248 -23.40 -12.84 -13.73
C GLN A 248 -23.59 -14.36 -13.53
N TYR A 249 -24.07 -15.09 -14.53
CA TYR A 249 -24.36 -16.52 -14.45
C TYR A 249 -23.43 -17.36 -15.34
N GLU A 250 -23.04 -16.85 -16.50
CA GLU A 250 -22.28 -17.63 -17.49
C GLU A 250 -21.28 -16.77 -18.26
N LEU A 251 -20.18 -17.40 -18.66
CA LEU A 251 -19.18 -16.94 -19.61
C LEU A 251 -19.29 -17.83 -20.87
N THR A 252 -19.52 -17.23 -22.03
CA THR A 252 -19.72 -17.99 -23.28
C THR A 252 -18.58 -17.82 -24.28
N ASP A 253 -17.87 -16.69 -24.26
CA ASP A 253 -16.75 -16.46 -25.17
C ASP A 253 -15.77 -15.40 -24.63
N VAL A 254 -14.55 -15.37 -25.18
CA VAL A 254 -13.52 -14.37 -24.88
C VAL A 254 -12.76 -13.96 -26.15
N GLU A 255 -12.86 -12.71 -26.48
CA GLU A 255 -12.00 -12.09 -27.50
C GLU A 255 -10.70 -11.61 -26.84
N TRP A 256 -9.60 -12.34 -27.08
CA TRP A 256 -8.33 -12.05 -26.45
C TRP A 256 -7.54 -10.93 -27.12
N LEU A 257 -6.95 -10.04 -26.31
CA LEU A 257 -5.94 -9.10 -26.76
C LEU A 257 -4.56 -9.77 -26.86
N GLY A 258 -3.77 -9.35 -27.83
CA GLY A 258 -2.38 -9.80 -27.99
C GLY A 258 -1.46 -9.20 -26.92
N ALA A 259 -0.33 -9.88 -26.67
CA ALA A 259 0.65 -9.42 -25.67
C ALA A 259 1.12 -7.98 -25.92
N GLU A 260 1.34 -7.59 -27.17
CA GLU A 260 1.77 -6.22 -27.53
C GLU A 260 0.70 -5.15 -27.20
N GLN A 261 -0.58 -5.49 -27.36
CA GLN A 261 -1.66 -4.57 -27.00
C GLN A 261 -1.72 -4.38 -25.47
N ILE A 262 -1.49 -5.45 -24.70
CA ILE A 262 -1.42 -5.41 -23.24
C ILE A 262 -0.23 -4.56 -22.79
N LYS A 263 0.96 -4.77 -23.35
CA LYS A 263 2.18 -4.00 -23.06
C LYS A 263 2.00 -2.50 -23.31
N ARG A 264 1.36 -2.13 -24.45
CA ARG A 264 1.08 -0.73 -24.75
C ARG A 264 0.17 -0.05 -23.73
N GLN A 265 -0.81 -0.76 -23.17
CA GLN A 265 -1.63 -0.25 -22.07
C GLN A 265 -0.79 -0.06 -20.79
N ILE A 266 0.07 -1.04 -20.48
CA ILE A 266 1.01 -0.94 -19.35
C ILE A 266 1.92 0.28 -19.52
N ASP A 267 2.55 0.47 -20.68
CA ASP A 267 3.44 1.60 -20.95
C ASP A 267 2.77 2.96 -20.75
N ALA A 268 1.53 3.10 -21.18
CA ALA A 268 0.76 4.33 -21.00
C ALA A 268 0.59 4.67 -19.51
N ILE A 269 0.39 3.66 -18.66
CA ILE A 269 0.22 3.85 -17.21
C ILE A 269 1.57 4.15 -16.54
N VAL A 270 2.58 3.32 -16.77
CA VAL A 270 3.86 3.41 -16.05
C VAL A 270 4.74 4.56 -16.52
N SER A 271 4.42 5.20 -17.65
CA SER A 271 5.11 6.42 -18.13
C SER A 271 5.00 7.59 -17.15
N ARG A 272 3.98 7.60 -16.30
CA ARG A 272 3.65 8.70 -15.37
C ARG A 272 3.43 8.24 -13.94
N ASN A 273 3.39 6.92 -13.68
CA ASN A 273 3.04 6.38 -12.37
C ASN A 273 4.01 5.28 -11.96
N THR A 274 4.47 5.30 -10.70
CA THR A 274 5.24 4.22 -10.09
C THR A 274 4.29 3.18 -9.53
N ILE A 275 4.22 2.01 -10.15
CA ILE A 275 3.35 0.91 -9.74
C ILE A 275 4.20 -0.20 -9.13
N ARG A 276 3.97 -0.49 -7.85
CA ARG A 276 4.64 -1.59 -7.15
C ARG A 276 3.80 -2.86 -7.07
N TYR A 277 2.49 -2.75 -7.04
CA TYR A 277 1.58 -3.87 -6.84
C TYR A 277 0.72 -4.09 -8.07
N VAL A 278 0.81 -5.27 -8.65
CA VAL A 278 0.08 -5.67 -9.87
C VAL A 278 -0.71 -6.94 -9.58
N LYS A 279 -2.01 -6.92 -9.85
CA LYS A 279 -2.85 -8.13 -9.88
C LYS A 279 -2.98 -8.60 -11.32
N ILE A 280 -2.77 -9.89 -11.58
CA ILE A 280 -3.08 -10.50 -12.88
C ILE A 280 -4.22 -11.51 -12.68
N GLY A 281 -5.28 -11.36 -13.47
CA GLY A 281 -6.43 -12.29 -13.54
C GLY A 281 -6.37 -13.17 -14.80
N ILE A 282 -7.51 -13.28 -15.51
CA ILE A 282 -7.56 -14.08 -16.74
C ILE A 282 -6.61 -13.52 -17.79
N ILE A 283 -5.92 -14.43 -18.47
CA ILE A 283 -5.00 -14.15 -19.56
C ILE A 283 -5.01 -15.32 -20.54
N ARG A 284 -4.73 -15.08 -21.81
CA ARG A 284 -4.93 -16.05 -22.89
C ARG A 284 -4.18 -17.38 -22.70
N SER A 285 -2.95 -17.34 -22.20
CA SER A 285 -2.11 -18.56 -22.01
C SER A 285 -0.98 -18.31 -21.03
N LEU A 286 -0.37 -19.39 -20.48
CA LEU A 286 0.83 -19.28 -19.65
C LEU A 286 2.00 -18.61 -20.39
N LYS A 287 2.12 -18.81 -21.72
CA LYS A 287 3.14 -18.15 -22.52
C LYS A 287 2.98 -16.61 -22.52
N VAL A 288 1.75 -16.13 -22.72
CA VAL A 288 1.45 -14.69 -22.64
C VAL A 288 1.65 -14.17 -21.22
N LEU A 289 1.24 -14.95 -20.20
CA LEU A 289 1.47 -14.58 -18.79
C LEU A 289 2.96 -14.41 -18.49
N LEU A 290 3.80 -15.36 -18.89
CA LEU A 290 5.25 -15.26 -18.69
C LEU A 290 5.81 -14.04 -19.39
N GLU A 291 5.41 -13.78 -20.63
CA GLU A 291 5.83 -12.61 -21.40
C GLU A 291 5.46 -11.28 -20.72
N ILE A 292 4.26 -11.20 -20.12
CA ILE A 292 3.83 -10.02 -19.35
C ILE A 292 4.56 -9.92 -18.02
N CYS A 293 4.78 -11.03 -17.30
CA CYS A 293 5.59 -11.02 -16.07
C CYS A 293 7.02 -10.55 -16.35
N ASP A 294 7.67 -11.05 -17.40
CA ASP A 294 9.00 -10.60 -17.84
C ASP A 294 9.03 -9.11 -18.18
N TYR A 295 7.98 -8.64 -18.85
CA TYR A 295 7.85 -7.24 -19.20
C TYR A 295 7.72 -6.35 -17.96
N LEU A 296 6.86 -6.72 -17.02
CA LEU A 296 6.66 -6.00 -15.76
C LEU A 296 7.95 -5.95 -14.92
N CYS A 297 8.62 -7.08 -14.75
CA CYS A 297 9.87 -7.14 -13.97
C CYS A 297 10.98 -6.26 -14.57
N ARG A 298 11.05 -6.13 -15.90
CA ARG A 298 12.01 -5.23 -16.55
C ARG A 298 11.65 -3.75 -16.41
N LYS A 299 10.37 -3.42 -16.49
CA LYS A 299 9.88 -2.02 -16.41
C LYS A 299 9.78 -1.49 -14.99
N LEU A 300 9.49 -2.36 -14.03
CA LEU A 300 9.22 -2.06 -12.63
C LEU A 300 10.05 -3.00 -11.75
N PRO A 301 11.32 -2.65 -11.42
CA PRO A 301 12.24 -3.56 -10.70
C PRO A 301 11.71 -4.07 -9.36
N ASP A 302 10.91 -3.26 -8.65
CA ASP A 302 10.34 -3.60 -7.34
C ASP A 302 8.90 -4.12 -7.40
N VAL A 303 8.43 -4.54 -8.59
CA VAL A 303 7.06 -4.99 -8.78
C VAL A 303 6.77 -6.26 -7.97
N ARG A 304 5.63 -6.26 -7.30
CA ARG A 304 5.05 -7.45 -6.65
C ARG A 304 3.81 -7.88 -7.41
N ILE A 305 3.98 -8.96 -8.19
CA ILE A 305 2.92 -9.52 -9.02
C ILE A 305 2.12 -10.52 -8.21
N CYS A 306 0.81 -10.33 -8.12
CA CYS A 306 -0.15 -11.27 -7.55
C CYS A 306 -0.96 -11.89 -8.68
N TRP A 307 -0.82 -13.19 -8.90
CA TRP A 307 -1.56 -13.90 -9.92
C TRP A 307 -2.73 -14.67 -9.33
N ASP A 308 -3.94 -14.40 -9.82
CA ASP A 308 -5.16 -15.18 -9.57
C ASP A 308 -5.36 -16.14 -10.75
N PRO A 309 -5.02 -17.43 -10.63
CA PRO A 309 -4.94 -18.36 -11.75
C PRO A 309 -6.32 -18.91 -12.12
N ILE A 310 -7.15 -18.04 -12.69
CA ILE A 310 -8.50 -18.41 -13.13
C ILE A 310 -8.38 -19.32 -14.36
N LEU A 311 -8.47 -20.65 -14.16
CA LEU A 311 -8.36 -21.66 -15.21
C LEU A 311 -9.70 -21.95 -15.89
N GLY A 312 -10.79 -21.58 -15.26
CA GLY A 312 -12.15 -21.73 -15.77
C GLY A 312 -13.12 -20.80 -15.08
N SER A 313 -14.28 -20.59 -15.70
CA SER A 313 -15.36 -19.83 -15.07
C SER A 313 -16.13 -20.67 -14.06
N SER A 314 -16.82 -20.02 -13.13
CA SER A 314 -17.75 -20.69 -12.20
C SER A 314 -18.92 -21.40 -12.91
N SER A 315 -19.18 -21.06 -14.17
CA SER A 315 -20.19 -21.67 -15.06
C SER A 315 -19.67 -22.87 -15.87
N GLY A 316 -18.40 -23.26 -15.69
CA GLY A 316 -17.80 -24.43 -16.35
C GLY A 316 -17.09 -24.13 -17.68
N PHE A 317 -17.01 -22.87 -18.13
CA PHE A 317 -16.21 -22.52 -19.30
C PHE A 317 -14.71 -22.69 -19.00
N VAL A 318 -14.02 -23.53 -19.78
CA VAL A 318 -12.60 -23.84 -19.60
C VAL A 318 -11.76 -22.81 -20.33
N LEU A 319 -11.00 -22.01 -19.61
CA LEU A 319 -10.04 -21.03 -20.16
C LEU A 319 -8.69 -21.71 -20.46
N HIS A 320 -8.26 -22.63 -19.60
CA HIS A 320 -7.02 -23.37 -19.75
C HIS A 320 -7.26 -24.86 -19.41
N GLY A 321 -7.10 -25.73 -20.38
CA GLY A 321 -7.24 -27.18 -20.18
C GLY A 321 -6.10 -27.73 -19.31
N SER A 322 -6.42 -28.68 -18.41
CA SER A 322 -5.44 -29.30 -17.50
C SER A 322 -4.29 -29.99 -18.24
N GLU A 323 -4.53 -30.56 -19.40
CA GLU A 323 -3.51 -31.20 -20.24
C GLU A 323 -2.53 -30.19 -20.83
N SER A 324 -3.03 -29.04 -21.29
CA SER A 324 -2.20 -27.94 -21.78
C SER A 324 -1.28 -27.38 -20.68
N ILE A 325 -1.74 -27.29 -19.43
CA ILE A 325 -0.94 -26.83 -18.28
C ILE A 325 0.12 -27.85 -17.91
N ARG A 326 -0.21 -29.15 -17.91
CA ARG A 326 0.76 -30.21 -17.63
C ARG A 326 1.91 -30.25 -18.62
N MET A 327 1.66 -29.94 -19.89
CA MET A 327 2.70 -29.81 -20.92
C MET A 327 3.58 -28.57 -20.79
N GLN A 328 3.20 -27.59 -20.01
CA GLN A 328 3.90 -26.33 -19.84
C GLN A 328 4.50 -26.11 -18.45
N GLN A 329 4.94 -27.18 -17.78
CA GLN A 329 5.49 -27.11 -16.40
C GLN A 329 6.73 -26.23 -16.29
N SER A 330 7.61 -26.19 -17.31
CA SER A 330 8.75 -25.27 -17.32
C SER A 330 8.30 -23.81 -17.36
N THR A 331 7.32 -23.49 -18.20
CA THR A 331 6.74 -22.14 -18.27
C THR A 331 6.08 -21.73 -16.95
N LEU A 332 5.37 -22.65 -16.30
CA LEU A 332 4.78 -22.42 -14.98
C LEU A 332 5.87 -22.15 -13.93
N SER A 333 6.94 -22.95 -13.93
CA SER A 333 8.09 -22.74 -13.04
C SER A 333 8.72 -21.35 -13.22
N ASP A 334 8.90 -20.91 -14.48
CA ASP A 334 9.44 -19.59 -14.79
C ASP A 334 8.52 -18.47 -14.32
N ILE A 335 7.19 -18.63 -14.40
CA ILE A 335 6.22 -17.70 -13.88
C ILE A 335 6.30 -17.61 -12.36
N LEU A 336 6.31 -18.78 -11.66
CA LEU A 336 6.38 -18.82 -10.19
C LEU A 336 7.61 -18.10 -9.63
N ASN A 337 8.75 -18.16 -10.34
CA ASN A 337 9.98 -17.46 -9.97
C ASN A 337 9.89 -15.90 -10.09
N LYS A 338 8.82 -15.38 -10.71
CA LYS A 338 8.66 -13.94 -10.99
C LYS A 338 7.53 -13.28 -10.21
N ILE A 339 6.64 -14.07 -9.64
CA ILE A 339 5.47 -13.56 -8.93
C ILE A 339 5.67 -13.58 -7.43
N TYR A 340 5.05 -12.64 -6.75
CA TYR A 340 5.11 -12.51 -5.30
C TYR A 340 4.08 -13.40 -4.59
N LEU A 341 2.89 -13.54 -5.18
CA LEU A 341 1.77 -14.29 -4.61
C LEU A 341 0.96 -14.97 -5.73
N ILE A 342 0.55 -16.21 -5.51
CA ILE A 342 -0.45 -16.89 -6.33
C ILE A 342 -1.64 -17.29 -5.44
N THR A 343 -2.88 -17.16 -5.97
CA THR A 343 -4.12 -17.38 -5.20
C THR A 343 -5.04 -18.44 -5.84
N PRO A 344 -4.62 -19.68 -6.05
CA PRO A 344 -5.48 -20.71 -6.61
C PRO A 344 -6.58 -21.14 -5.63
N ASN A 345 -7.74 -21.55 -6.16
CA ASN A 345 -8.64 -22.41 -5.40
C ASN A 345 -8.09 -23.85 -5.38
N TYR A 346 -8.77 -24.76 -4.68
CA TYR A 346 -8.29 -26.14 -4.53
C TYR A 346 -8.14 -26.88 -5.87
N ASP A 347 -9.12 -26.73 -6.77
CA ASP A 347 -9.14 -27.42 -8.07
C ASP A 347 -8.07 -26.81 -9.01
N GLU A 348 -7.89 -25.51 -8.97
CA GLU A 348 -6.82 -24.79 -9.67
C GLU A 348 -5.44 -25.25 -9.16
N ALA A 349 -5.27 -25.40 -7.85
CA ALA A 349 -4.03 -25.86 -7.25
C ALA A 349 -3.69 -27.30 -7.70
N GLN A 350 -4.67 -28.21 -7.70
CA GLN A 350 -4.48 -29.57 -8.23
C GLN A 350 -4.10 -29.59 -9.71
N THR A 351 -4.69 -28.70 -10.49
CA THR A 351 -4.38 -28.57 -11.93
C THR A 351 -2.96 -28.06 -12.15
N LEU A 352 -2.53 -27.03 -11.38
CA LEU A 352 -1.22 -26.40 -11.51
C LEU A 352 -0.08 -27.23 -10.92
N PHE A 353 -0.30 -27.83 -9.75
CA PHE A 353 0.77 -28.42 -8.93
C PHE A 353 0.71 -29.95 -8.85
N GLY A 354 -0.37 -30.57 -9.37
CA GLY A 354 -0.59 -32.00 -9.32
C GLY A 354 -1.58 -32.48 -8.25
N ASN A 355 -1.97 -33.74 -8.30
CA ASN A 355 -3.07 -34.28 -7.49
C ASN A 355 -2.76 -34.43 -5.99
N SER A 356 -1.48 -34.45 -5.60
CA SER A 356 -1.08 -34.60 -4.20
C SER A 356 -0.67 -33.22 -3.61
N CYS A 357 -1.59 -32.29 -3.54
CA CYS A 357 -1.34 -30.99 -2.91
C CYS A 357 -1.32 -31.13 -1.37
N SER A 358 -0.36 -31.89 -0.82
CA SER A 358 -0.15 -31.90 0.63
C SER A 358 0.44 -30.58 1.10
N ASP A 359 0.23 -30.26 2.39
CA ASP A 359 0.74 -29.03 2.99
C ASP A 359 2.27 -28.91 2.82
N GLU A 360 2.99 -30.03 2.95
CA GLU A 360 4.44 -30.10 2.80
C GLU A 360 4.89 -29.86 1.36
N GLU A 361 4.13 -30.34 0.37
CA GLU A 361 4.45 -30.14 -1.05
C GLU A 361 4.22 -28.70 -1.47
N ILE A 362 3.10 -28.10 -1.05
CA ILE A 362 2.81 -26.69 -1.31
C ILE A 362 3.87 -25.80 -0.64
N GLN A 363 4.28 -26.11 0.60
CA GLN A 363 5.34 -25.36 1.27
C GLN A 363 6.68 -25.50 0.53
N ARG A 364 7.06 -26.70 0.09
CA ARG A 364 8.27 -26.90 -0.72
C ARG A 364 8.25 -26.14 -2.04
N LEU A 365 7.09 -26.04 -2.69
CA LEU A 365 6.93 -25.22 -3.90
C LEU A 365 7.10 -23.73 -3.59
N ALA A 366 6.48 -23.25 -2.52
CA ALA A 366 6.62 -21.87 -2.09
C ALA A 366 8.10 -21.50 -1.84
N ASP A 367 8.82 -22.34 -1.12
CA ASP A 367 10.24 -22.11 -0.79
C ASP A 367 11.15 -22.23 -2.02
N ARG A 368 10.91 -23.24 -2.89
CA ARG A 368 11.69 -23.47 -4.10
C ARG A 368 11.64 -22.28 -5.06
N HIS A 369 10.47 -21.69 -5.24
CA HIS A 369 10.25 -20.63 -6.22
C HIS A 369 10.28 -19.23 -5.59
N GLY A 370 10.39 -19.12 -4.27
CA GLY A 370 10.32 -17.83 -3.58
C GLY A 370 8.96 -17.14 -3.72
N VAL A 371 7.87 -17.90 -3.90
CA VAL A 371 6.51 -17.43 -4.13
C VAL A 371 5.59 -17.78 -2.97
N ASN A 372 4.80 -16.81 -2.49
CA ASN A 372 3.78 -17.11 -1.51
C ASN A 372 2.55 -17.76 -2.20
N ILE A 373 1.94 -18.77 -1.58
CA ILE A 373 0.81 -19.50 -2.14
C ILE A 373 -0.38 -19.42 -1.19
N LEU A 374 -1.50 -18.86 -1.66
CA LEU A 374 -2.76 -18.81 -0.93
C LEU A 374 -3.76 -19.78 -1.55
N ILE A 375 -3.98 -20.94 -0.92
CA ILE A 375 -5.02 -21.89 -1.33
C ILE A 375 -6.38 -21.43 -0.81
N LYS A 376 -7.29 -21.08 -1.74
CA LYS A 376 -8.65 -20.64 -1.40
C LYS A 376 -9.54 -21.84 -1.06
N GLY A 377 -10.16 -21.85 0.12
CA GLY A 377 -10.98 -22.96 0.62
C GLY A 377 -12.47 -22.92 0.24
N GLY A 378 -12.90 -21.92 -0.54
CA GLY A 378 -14.32 -21.72 -0.85
C GLY A 378 -15.00 -22.88 -1.61
N HIS A 379 -14.26 -23.67 -2.37
CA HIS A 379 -14.72 -24.80 -3.19
C HIS A 379 -14.45 -26.17 -2.57
N ARG A 380 -13.85 -26.27 -1.38
CA ARG A 380 -13.80 -27.55 -0.68
C ARG A 380 -15.23 -27.95 -0.33
N GLY A 381 -15.70 -29.11 -0.84
CA GLY A 381 -17.04 -29.62 -0.68
C GLY A 381 -17.35 -30.20 0.71
N ASP A 382 -16.71 -29.66 1.74
CA ASP A 382 -16.93 -30.01 3.13
C ASP A 382 -18.17 -29.25 3.68
N GLU A 383 -18.95 -29.90 4.49
CA GLU A 383 -20.11 -29.37 5.21
C GLU A 383 -19.70 -28.36 6.29
N SER A 384 -18.43 -27.92 6.29
CA SER A 384 -17.90 -26.97 7.28
C SER A 384 -18.65 -25.65 7.23
N PRO A 385 -19.10 -25.13 8.37
CA PRO A 385 -19.70 -23.81 8.45
C PRO A 385 -18.70 -22.68 8.17
N PHE A 386 -17.43 -23.02 7.98
CA PHE A 386 -16.35 -22.07 7.71
C PHE A 386 -15.74 -22.27 6.32
N VAL A 387 -15.36 -21.17 5.69
CA VAL A 387 -14.38 -21.13 4.60
C VAL A 387 -13.01 -20.93 5.22
N CYS A 388 -12.06 -21.81 4.89
CA CYS A 388 -10.69 -21.73 5.39
C CYS A 388 -9.72 -21.56 4.23
N ASP A 389 -9.08 -20.39 4.14
CA ASP A 389 -8.00 -20.13 3.19
C ASP A 389 -6.65 -20.35 3.88
N SER A 390 -5.73 -21.06 3.22
CA SER A 390 -4.41 -21.43 3.78
C SER A 390 -3.30 -20.71 3.02
N LEU A 391 -2.54 -19.86 3.70
CA LEU A 391 -1.38 -19.15 3.17
C LEU A 391 -0.10 -19.89 3.54
N TYR A 392 0.68 -20.25 2.54
CA TYR A 392 2.03 -20.82 2.64
C TYR A 392 3.03 -19.72 2.27
N SER A 393 3.71 -19.21 3.26
CA SER A 393 4.68 -18.12 3.07
C SER A 393 6.08 -18.67 2.82
N VAL A 394 6.86 -17.98 2.03
CA VAL A 394 8.30 -18.26 1.88
C VAL A 394 8.97 -18.22 3.25
N GLY A 395 9.79 -19.22 3.57
CA GLY A 395 10.44 -19.37 4.88
C GLY A 395 9.68 -20.25 5.87
N GLY A 396 8.62 -20.97 5.46
CA GLY A 396 8.10 -22.11 6.19
C GLY A 396 6.99 -21.85 7.20
N GLN A 397 6.20 -20.77 7.08
CA GLN A 397 5.05 -20.53 7.96
C GLN A 397 3.72 -20.62 7.21
N ARG A 398 2.93 -21.67 7.50
CA ARG A 398 1.51 -21.75 7.13
C ARG A 398 0.67 -20.89 8.08
N SER A 399 -0.30 -20.18 7.51
CA SER A 399 -1.30 -19.43 8.26
C SER A 399 -2.69 -19.70 7.71
N ASP A 400 -3.63 -20.11 8.57
CA ASP A 400 -5.00 -20.36 8.20
C ASP A 400 -5.91 -19.20 8.57
N PHE A 401 -6.80 -18.84 7.65
CA PHE A 401 -7.79 -17.77 7.81
C PHE A 401 -9.18 -18.37 7.67
N ARG A 402 -10.05 -18.09 8.65
CA ARG A 402 -11.39 -18.68 8.72
C ARG A 402 -12.47 -17.63 8.81
N VAL A 403 -13.48 -17.74 7.95
CA VAL A 403 -14.70 -16.93 8.02
C VAL A 403 -15.92 -17.82 7.92
N LEU A 404 -17.05 -17.39 8.51
CA LEU A 404 -18.32 -18.11 8.36
C LEU A 404 -18.72 -18.17 6.89
N ARG A 405 -19.06 -19.37 6.42
CA ARG A 405 -19.57 -19.61 5.07
C ARG A 405 -20.91 -18.91 4.90
N SER A 406 -21.09 -18.18 3.82
CA SER A 406 -22.37 -17.63 3.44
C SER A 406 -23.15 -18.63 2.58
N ALA A 407 -24.45 -18.75 2.80
CA ALA A 407 -25.33 -19.52 1.90
C ALA A 407 -25.49 -18.84 0.53
N GLN A 408 -25.15 -17.56 0.42
CA GLN A 408 -25.27 -16.83 -0.83
C GLN A 408 -24.03 -17.06 -1.70
N ARG A 409 -24.27 -17.46 -2.95
CA ARG A 409 -23.22 -17.50 -3.99
C ARG A 409 -23.13 -16.14 -4.67
N LYS A 410 -21.90 -15.73 -5.01
CA LYS A 410 -21.61 -14.47 -5.68
C LYS A 410 -20.64 -14.69 -6.84
N HIS A 411 -20.89 -13.95 -7.92
CA HIS A 411 -19.98 -13.91 -9.07
C HIS A 411 -18.72 -13.11 -8.73
N GLY A 412 -17.54 -13.62 -9.06
CA GLY A 412 -16.27 -12.90 -8.92
C GLY A 412 -15.68 -12.81 -7.50
N THR A 413 -16.07 -13.69 -6.56
CA THR A 413 -15.51 -13.73 -5.19
C THR A 413 -13.99 -13.87 -5.19
N GLY A 414 -13.42 -14.74 -6.08
CA GLY A 414 -11.96 -14.94 -6.23
C GLY A 414 -11.26 -13.67 -6.67
N CYS A 415 -11.76 -13.02 -7.75
CA CYS A 415 -11.20 -11.75 -8.25
C CYS A 415 -11.21 -10.66 -7.16
N ARG A 416 -12.31 -10.55 -6.40
CA ARG A 416 -12.40 -9.57 -5.30
C ARG A 416 -11.45 -9.89 -4.15
N LEU A 417 -11.25 -11.16 -3.81
CA LEU A 417 -10.30 -11.53 -2.77
C LEU A 417 -8.87 -11.16 -3.16
N SER A 418 -8.43 -11.57 -4.37
CA SER A 418 -7.10 -11.25 -4.86
C SER A 418 -6.86 -9.74 -5.00
N SER A 419 -7.85 -8.98 -5.49
CA SER A 419 -7.76 -7.52 -5.58
C SER A 419 -7.76 -6.83 -4.22
N ALA A 420 -8.56 -7.31 -3.27
CA ALA A 420 -8.55 -6.80 -1.90
C ALA A 420 -7.20 -7.03 -1.22
N ILE A 421 -6.61 -8.22 -1.39
CA ILE A 421 -5.26 -8.51 -0.86
C ILE A 421 -4.25 -7.54 -1.44
N VAL A 422 -4.25 -7.33 -2.77
CA VAL A 422 -3.33 -6.42 -3.44
C VAL A 422 -3.52 -4.98 -2.99
N ALA A 423 -4.76 -4.52 -2.81
CA ALA A 423 -5.06 -3.19 -2.28
C ALA A 423 -4.53 -3.01 -0.85
N TYR A 424 -4.70 -4.01 0.04
CA TYR A 424 -4.15 -3.94 1.39
C TYR A 424 -2.62 -4.01 1.40
N LEU A 425 -1.99 -4.78 0.51
CA LEU A 425 -0.53 -4.78 0.34
C LEU A 425 -0.03 -3.39 -0.11
N ALA A 426 -0.70 -2.76 -1.06
CA ALA A 426 -0.37 -1.41 -1.51
C ALA A 426 -0.52 -0.37 -0.39
N LYS A 427 -1.42 -0.59 0.56
CA LYS A 427 -1.57 0.21 1.79
C LYS A 427 -0.52 -0.14 2.86
N GLY A 428 0.47 -0.99 2.57
CA GLY A 428 1.59 -1.34 3.45
C GLY A 428 1.29 -2.40 4.52
N PHE A 429 0.15 -3.09 4.45
CA PHE A 429 -0.10 -4.24 5.33
C PHE A 429 0.83 -5.40 4.98
N SER A 430 1.26 -6.16 5.99
CA SER A 430 1.98 -7.43 5.75
C SER A 430 1.10 -8.41 4.98
N LEU A 431 1.71 -9.37 4.27
CA LEU A 431 0.95 -10.36 3.50
C LEU A 431 -0.11 -11.07 4.35
N ARG A 432 0.25 -11.51 5.56
CA ARG A 432 -0.68 -12.15 6.49
C ARG A 432 -1.87 -11.24 6.85
N GLN A 433 -1.60 -9.97 7.13
CA GLN A 433 -2.66 -8.98 7.42
C GLN A 433 -3.52 -8.70 6.19
N ALA A 434 -2.91 -8.58 5.01
CA ALA A 434 -3.61 -8.31 3.76
C ALA A 434 -4.56 -9.46 3.40
N VAL A 435 -4.13 -10.73 3.56
CA VAL A 435 -4.98 -11.91 3.35
C VAL A 435 -6.16 -11.93 4.32
N GLY A 436 -5.91 -11.76 5.63
CA GLY A 436 -6.98 -11.76 6.62
C GLY A 436 -8.00 -10.65 6.39
N ARG A 437 -7.54 -9.43 6.08
CA ARG A 437 -8.42 -8.30 5.75
C ARG A 437 -9.17 -8.51 4.45
N GLY A 438 -8.53 -9.05 3.42
CA GLY A 438 -9.16 -9.39 2.14
C GLY A 438 -10.29 -10.40 2.30
N GLN A 439 -10.07 -11.45 3.09
CA GLN A 439 -11.09 -12.45 3.40
C GLN A 439 -12.28 -11.85 4.15
N LEU A 440 -12.03 -11.02 5.18
CA LEU A 440 -13.08 -10.32 5.92
C LEU A 440 -13.87 -9.34 5.02
N TYR A 441 -13.17 -8.62 4.12
CA TYR A 441 -13.78 -7.74 3.15
C TYR A 441 -14.78 -8.49 2.25
N VAL A 442 -14.35 -9.61 1.65
CA VAL A 442 -15.22 -10.42 0.79
C VAL A 442 -16.40 -10.97 1.59
N ALA A 443 -16.17 -11.57 2.76
CA ALA A 443 -17.21 -12.14 3.61
C ALA A 443 -18.26 -11.08 4.05
N SER A 444 -17.82 -9.88 4.38
CA SER A 444 -18.71 -8.76 4.72
C SER A 444 -19.58 -8.33 3.53
N ASN A 445 -18.97 -8.19 2.34
CA ASN A 445 -19.69 -7.75 1.14
C ASN A 445 -20.67 -8.81 0.62
N ILE A 446 -20.38 -10.11 0.77
CA ILE A 446 -21.36 -11.18 0.46
C ILE A 446 -22.62 -11.00 1.28
N ARG A 447 -22.51 -10.68 2.57
CA ARG A 447 -23.68 -10.52 3.49
C ARG A 447 -24.48 -9.25 3.25
N LYS A 448 -23.83 -8.18 2.77
CA LYS A 448 -24.46 -6.86 2.56
C LYS A 448 -25.24 -6.73 1.25
N SER A 449 -25.09 -7.65 0.31
CA SER A 449 -25.71 -7.57 -1.01
C SER A 449 -26.54 -8.80 -1.32
N ASN A 450 -27.74 -8.60 -1.90
CA ASN A 450 -28.61 -9.67 -2.40
C ASN A 450 -28.28 -10.00 -3.86
N GLY A 451 -28.64 -11.22 -4.33
CA GLY A 451 -28.40 -11.67 -5.70
C GLY A 451 -26.93 -12.02 -5.97
N MET A 452 -26.58 -12.24 -7.24
CA MET A 452 -25.28 -12.74 -7.70
C MET A 452 -24.20 -11.65 -7.74
N LEU A 453 -24.56 -10.38 -7.84
CA LEU A 453 -23.61 -9.28 -7.94
C LEU A 453 -23.33 -8.64 -6.57
N PHE A 454 -22.10 -8.13 -6.42
CA PHE A 454 -21.74 -7.33 -5.26
C PHE A 454 -22.17 -5.87 -5.47
N LEU A 455 -22.90 -5.33 -4.51
CA LEU A 455 -23.03 -3.89 -4.36
C LEU A 455 -21.93 -3.43 -3.39
N ASN A 456 -21.02 -2.58 -3.86
CA ASN A 456 -20.04 -1.99 -2.97
C ASN A 456 -20.76 -1.07 -2.00
N ALA A 457 -20.88 -1.48 -0.74
CA ALA A 457 -21.32 -0.58 0.31
C ALA A 457 -20.33 0.58 0.39
N LYS A 458 -20.81 1.83 0.46
CA LYS A 458 -19.99 2.96 0.88
C LYS A 458 -19.35 2.56 2.22
N ASN A 459 -18.05 2.78 2.34
CA ASN A 459 -17.33 2.48 3.58
C ASN A 459 -17.89 3.33 4.72
N ASP A 460 -18.71 2.75 5.58
CA ASP A 460 -19.07 3.29 6.89
C ASP A 460 -17.95 2.99 7.92
N TYR A 461 -16.70 3.25 7.53
CA TYR A 461 -15.54 3.18 8.45
C TYR A 461 -15.24 4.54 9.08
N ASN A 462 -16.28 5.35 9.34
CA ASN A 462 -16.23 6.50 10.23
C ASN A 462 -17.04 6.20 11.50
N THR A 463 -16.63 5.20 12.25
CA THR A 463 -16.89 5.07 13.70
C THR A 463 -15.74 4.36 14.37
#